data_b511f70e1639dad191a8c336f2d64861
#
_entry.id   b511f70e1639dad191a8c336f2d64861
#
_cell.length_a   1.000
_cell.length_b   1.000
_cell.length_c   1.000
_cell.angle_alpha   90.00
_cell.angle_beta   90.00
_cell.angle_gamma   90.00
#
_symmetry.space_group_name_H-M   'P 1'
#
loop_
_entity.id
_entity.type
_entity.pdbx_description
1 polymer ?
#
loop_
_entity_poly.entity_id
_entity_poly.type
_entity_poly.pdbx_seq_one_letter_code
_entity_poly.pdbx_strand_id
1 'polypeptide(L)'
;QQRQARPAVQQQAARQIIPVAPIPQTVHAKLVAEDAMVANSFDDQDNIPTAPVVLECKNDFQRNASDLVCSRSGEELWTDRLDARCSHITGNARYSCVALEDGSLQIYTETGRRQLPTIALEGGKVCFIACVNSSKTKEEEEVQIESSETKLLVVTTDASLYVWDLEKDNERCVLESSIASICFNRRDGARISRVSLSEKGVPLVTLSNGVAYAFHKKLKAWAKVADTSFQKSEYFSRLRFGSTDGSGGEVRKLQTSAARLAIGAMANSMRSFSSFQTPKRESGRHLEQILQSCKVLGSEKEFKAWLRTYATHLASESIGNDQRTHFAGAEKQLRELCEELL
;
A
#
# COMPACT_ATOMS: atom_id res chain seq x y z
N GLN A 1 -31.12 -43.54 -37.00
CA GLN A 1 -29.92 -42.70 -37.08
C GLN A 1 -29.81 -41.90 -35.77
N GLN A 2 -29.01 -42.41 -34.83
CA GLN A 2 -28.71 -41.71 -33.59
C GLN A 2 -27.62 -40.64 -33.90
N ARG A 3 -27.97 -39.38 -33.74
CA ARG A 3 -27.00 -38.26 -33.73
C ARG A 3 -26.25 -38.29 -32.39
N GLN A 4 -25.00 -38.72 -32.38
CA GLN A 4 -24.09 -38.55 -31.28
C GLN A 4 -23.85 -37.06 -31.06
N ALA A 5 -24.28 -36.54 -29.90
CA ALA A 5 -23.96 -35.19 -29.43
C ALA A 5 -22.43 -35.12 -29.16
N ARG A 6 -21.75 -34.21 -29.85
CA ARG A 6 -20.34 -33.87 -29.58
C ARG A 6 -20.26 -33.26 -28.20
N PRO A 7 -19.30 -33.70 -27.34
CA PRO A 7 -19.11 -33.04 -26.06
C PRO A 7 -18.69 -31.59 -26.27
N ALA A 8 -19.38 -30.69 -25.60
CA ALA A 8 -19.03 -29.28 -25.58
C ALA A 8 -17.63 -29.15 -24.95
N VAL A 9 -16.67 -28.71 -25.73
CA VAL A 9 -15.35 -28.30 -25.25
C VAL A 9 -15.59 -27.12 -24.33
N GLN A 10 -15.50 -27.33 -23.03
CA GLN A 10 -15.44 -26.24 -22.04
C GLN A 10 -14.21 -25.40 -22.39
N GLN A 11 -14.41 -24.25 -23.01
CA GLN A 11 -13.41 -23.23 -23.13
C GLN A 11 -13.04 -22.80 -21.71
N GLN A 12 -11.90 -23.27 -21.21
CA GLN A 12 -11.30 -22.74 -20.01
C GLN A 12 -11.04 -21.25 -20.26
N ALA A 13 -11.80 -20.40 -19.56
CA ALA A 13 -11.57 -18.98 -19.59
C ALA A 13 -10.09 -18.72 -19.24
N ALA A 14 -9.38 -18.02 -20.13
CA ALA A 14 -7.97 -17.69 -19.92
C ALA A 14 -7.82 -17.02 -18.55
N ARG A 15 -7.01 -17.62 -17.68
CA ARG A 15 -6.74 -17.09 -16.34
C ARG A 15 -6.11 -15.72 -16.50
N GLN A 16 -6.76 -14.69 -16.00
CA GLN A 16 -6.18 -13.35 -15.98
C GLN A 16 -5.04 -13.33 -14.98
N ILE A 17 -3.87 -12.82 -15.39
CA ILE A 17 -2.68 -12.72 -14.55
C ILE A 17 -2.15 -11.29 -14.54
N ILE A 18 -1.55 -10.89 -13.42
CA ILE A 18 -0.79 -9.65 -13.31
C ILE A 18 0.51 -9.81 -14.10
N PRO A 19 0.83 -8.94 -15.07
CA PRO A 19 2.06 -9.05 -15.84
C PRO A 19 3.28 -8.80 -14.95
N VAL A 20 4.29 -9.64 -15.09
CA VAL A 20 5.57 -9.54 -14.37
C VAL A 20 6.64 -9.03 -15.33
N ALA A 21 7.52 -8.16 -14.83
CA ALA A 21 8.67 -7.72 -15.58
C ALA A 21 9.65 -8.88 -15.83
N PRO A 22 10.45 -8.84 -16.91
CA PRO A 22 11.54 -9.80 -17.12
C PRO A 22 12.50 -9.79 -15.92
N ILE A 23 13.00 -10.97 -15.55
CA ILE A 23 13.94 -11.11 -14.45
C ILE A 23 15.28 -10.48 -14.84
N PRO A 24 15.81 -9.53 -14.06
CA PRO A 24 17.09 -8.90 -14.33
C PRO A 24 18.26 -9.85 -14.00
N GLN A 25 19.44 -9.56 -14.54
CA GLN A 25 20.65 -10.33 -14.22
C GLN A 25 21.07 -10.18 -12.77
N THR A 26 20.84 -9.02 -12.18
CA THR A 26 21.14 -8.73 -10.77
C THR A 26 19.94 -8.04 -10.13
N VAL A 27 19.56 -8.51 -8.95
CA VAL A 27 18.55 -7.90 -8.08
C VAL A 27 19.23 -7.46 -6.80
N HIS A 28 18.97 -6.25 -6.35
CA HIS A 28 19.56 -5.74 -5.10
C HIS A 28 18.55 -4.93 -4.29
N ALA A 29 18.72 -4.96 -2.98
CA ALA A 29 17.97 -4.16 -2.01
C ALA A 29 18.93 -3.58 -0.96
N LYS A 30 18.68 -2.33 -0.55
CA LYS A 30 19.32 -1.73 0.61
C LYS A 30 18.41 -1.95 1.80
N LEU A 31 18.93 -2.62 2.83
CA LEU A 31 18.25 -2.87 4.08
C LEU A 31 18.60 -1.74 5.05
N VAL A 32 17.61 -0.98 5.48
CA VAL A 32 17.82 0.17 6.37
C VAL A 32 17.82 -0.33 7.81
N ALA A 33 18.85 0.04 8.59
CA ALA A 33 18.86 -0.19 10.03
C ALA A 33 17.81 0.70 10.72
N GLU A 34 17.15 0.18 11.77
CA GLU A 34 16.11 0.92 12.51
C GLU A 34 16.65 2.24 13.11
N ASP A 35 17.90 2.27 13.53
CA ASP A 35 18.54 3.42 14.18
C ASP A 35 18.73 4.64 13.26
N ALA A 36 18.64 4.47 11.94
CA ALA A 36 18.76 5.57 10.98
C ALA A 36 17.53 6.50 10.93
N MET A 37 16.40 6.11 11.52
CA MET A 37 15.17 6.92 11.57
C MET A 37 15.07 7.81 12.81
N VAL A 38 15.87 7.59 13.88
CA VAL A 38 15.78 8.31 15.16
C VAL A 38 16.79 9.46 15.29
N ALA A 39 17.72 9.61 14.37
CA ALA A 39 18.81 10.59 14.43
C ALA A 39 18.40 12.06 14.22
N ASN A 40 17.21 12.47 14.70
CA ASN A 40 16.80 13.89 14.74
C ASN A 40 16.78 14.51 16.16
N SER A 41 17.36 13.85 17.16
CA SER A 41 17.60 14.47 18.47
C SER A 41 19.05 14.94 18.57
N PHE A 42 19.22 16.21 18.85
CA PHE A 42 20.44 17.03 18.77
C PHE A 42 21.48 16.78 19.88
N ASP A 43 21.54 15.60 20.51
CA ASP A 43 22.47 15.36 21.62
C ASP A 43 22.94 13.91 21.72
N ASP A 44 23.79 13.46 20.77
CA ASP A 44 24.71 12.34 21.07
C ASP A 44 25.84 12.29 20.03
N GLN A 45 27.04 12.68 20.45
CA GLN A 45 28.25 12.76 19.62
C GLN A 45 28.87 11.39 19.28
N ASP A 46 28.30 10.26 19.72
CA ASP A 46 28.90 8.93 19.53
C ASP A 46 28.08 7.97 18.61
N ASN A 47 27.01 8.44 17.97
CA ASN A 47 26.23 7.60 17.08
C ASN A 47 26.81 7.63 15.66
N ILE A 48 27.81 6.80 15.39
CA ILE A 48 28.30 6.55 14.03
C ILE A 48 27.17 5.88 13.26
N PRO A 49 26.65 6.49 12.18
CA PRO A 49 25.57 5.88 11.40
C PRO A 49 26.04 4.54 10.85
N THR A 50 25.46 3.47 11.33
CA THR A 50 25.77 2.11 10.88
C THR A 50 25.49 2.03 9.37
N ALA A 51 26.51 1.68 8.58
CA ALA A 51 26.38 1.60 7.13
C ALA A 51 25.24 0.63 6.75
N PRO A 52 24.45 0.98 5.72
CA PRO A 52 23.33 0.14 5.30
C PRO A 52 23.80 -1.25 4.85
N VAL A 53 23.06 -2.26 5.22
CA VAL A 53 23.24 -3.61 4.70
C VAL A 53 22.70 -3.67 3.26
N VAL A 54 23.46 -4.28 2.36
CA VAL A 54 23.08 -4.48 0.97
C VAL A 54 22.91 -5.97 0.72
N LEU A 55 21.76 -6.34 0.19
CA LEU A 55 21.48 -7.68 -0.29
C LEU A 55 21.52 -7.67 -1.81
N GLU A 56 22.37 -8.49 -2.40
CA GLU A 56 22.55 -8.62 -3.84
C GLU A 56 22.35 -10.06 -4.27
N CYS A 57 21.60 -10.28 -5.35
CA CYS A 57 21.41 -11.60 -5.93
C CYS A 57 21.79 -11.58 -7.40
N LYS A 58 22.74 -12.41 -7.81
CA LYS A 58 23.19 -12.59 -9.19
C LYS A 58 22.56 -13.84 -9.79
N ASN A 59 21.78 -13.63 -10.84
CA ASN A 59 21.09 -14.70 -11.56
C ASN A 59 21.98 -15.36 -12.61
N ASP A 60 22.14 -16.68 -12.51
CA ASP A 60 22.77 -17.52 -13.53
C ASP A 60 21.70 -18.12 -14.43
N PHE A 61 21.53 -17.53 -15.63
CA PHE A 61 20.52 -17.97 -16.59
C PHE A 61 20.86 -19.32 -17.25
N GLN A 62 22.12 -19.72 -17.24
CA GLN A 62 22.54 -20.99 -17.82
C GLN A 62 22.21 -22.17 -16.88
N ARG A 63 22.43 -21.97 -15.59
CA ARG A 63 22.22 -23.00 -14.57
C ARG A 63 20.86 -22.93 -13.91
N ASN A 64 20.05 -21.91 -14.24
CA ASN A 64 18.77 -21.62 -13.57
C ASN A 64 18.90 -21.53 -12.05
N ALA A 65 19.94 -20.86 -11.59
CA ALA A 65 20.30 -20.70 -10.19
C ALA A 65 20.63 -19.24 -9.90
N SER A 66 20.81 -18.87 -8.63
CA SER A 66 21.29 -17.55 -8.26
C SER A 66 22.20 -17.59 -7.04
N ASP A 67 23.16 -16.69 -6.98
CA ASP A 67 24.06 -16.50 -5.85
C ASP A 67 23.61 -15.24 -5.08
N LEU A 68 23.24 -15.43 -3.81
CA LEU A 68 22.78 -14.38 -2.90
C LEU A 68 23.93 -13.98 -1.99
N VAL A 69 24.21 -12.68 -1.92
CA VAL A 69 25.27 -12.10 -1.10
C VAL A 69 24.69 -10.99 -0.24
N CYS A 70 24.96 -11.04 1.06
CA CYS A 70 24.67 -9.98 2.01
C CYS A 70 25.98 -9.32 2.41
N SER A 71 26.05 -7.99 2.27
CA SER A 71 27.27 -7.23 2.57
C SER A 71 26.96 -5.94 3.34
N ARG A 72 27.96 -5.45 4.09
CA ARG A 72 27.93 -4.16 4.79
C ARG A 72 29.27 -3.45 4.53
N SER A 73 29.23 -2.22 4.02
CA SER A 73 30.44 -1.44 3.67
C SER A 73 31.39 -2.16 2.70
N GLY A 74 30.90 -3.07 1.87
CA GLY A 74 31.71 -3.87 0.96
C GLY A 74 32.27 -5.16 1.56
N GLU A 75 32.11 -5.41 2.85
CA GLU A 75 32.46 -6.67 3.48
C GLU A 75 31.27 -7.65 3.38
N GLU A 76 31.57 -8.88 2.98
CA GLU A 76 30.60 -9.96 2.88
C GLU A 76 30.28 -10.47 4.30
N LEU A 77 28.99 -10.46 4.65
CA LEU A 77 28.50 -10.97 5.94
C LEU A 77 28.12 -12.44 5.83
N TRP A 78 27.40 -12.81 4.78
CA TRP A 78 26.98 -14.17 4.49
C TRP A 78 26.56 -14.32 3.03
N THR A 79 26.58 -15.57 2.53
CA THR A 79 26.14 -15.93 1.19
C THR A 79 25.26 -17.17 1.23
N ASP A 80 24.39 -17.30 0.24
CA ASP A 80 23.64 -18.54 -0.03
C ASP A 80 23.48 -18.75 -1.54
N ARG A 81 23.33 -20.01 -1.93
CA ARG A 81 23.03 -20.37 -3.31
C ARG A 81 21.61 -20.87 -3.42
N LEU A 82 20.88 -20.31 -4.39
CA LEU A 82 19.47 -20.60 -4.63
C LEU A 82 19.32 -21.47 -5.87
N ASP A 83 18.43 -22.45 -5.82
CA ASP A 83 18.19 -23.45 -6.88
C ASP A 83 17.28 -22.91 -8.01
N ALA A 84 16.89 -21.63 -7.93
CA ALA A 84 16.10 -20.94 -8.93
C ALA A 84 16.55 -19.49 -9.06
N ARG A 85 16.11 -18.80 -10.12
CA ARG A 85 16.43 -17.38 -10.34
C ARG A 85 15.63 -16.49 -9.39
N CYS A 86 16.30 -15.50 -8.82
CA CYS A 86 15.69 -14.49 -7.97
C CYS A 86 14.94 -13.47 -8.82
N SER A 87 13.68 -13.22 -8.46
CA SER A 87 12.83 -12.22 -9.12
C SER A 87 12.74 -10.92 -8.31
N HIS A 88 12.61 -11.01 -6.98
CA HIS A 88 12.46 -9.87 -6.09
C HIS A 88 13.19 -10.10 -4.78
N ILE A 89 13.69 -9.02 -4.20
CA ILE A 89 14.31 -9.00 -2.88
C ILE A 89 13.70 -7.85 -2.07
N THR A 90 13.47 -8.08 -0.80
CA THR A 90 13.10 -7.07 0.19
C THR A 90 13.63 -7.46 1.56
N GLY A 91 13.60 -6.56 2.51
CA GLY A 91 14.00 -6.86 3.89
C GLY A 91 14.12 -5.60 4.74
N ASN A 92 14.50 -5.82 5.97
CA ASN A 92 14.87 -4.81 6.95
C ASN A 92 16.15 -5.23 7.69
N ALA A 93 16.48 -4.60 8.83
CA ALA A 93 17.66 -4.95 9.62
C ALA A 93 17.67 -6.40 10.13
N ARG A 94 16.48 -6.99 10.37
CA ARG A 94 16.35 -8.32 11.01
C ARG A 94 16.10 -9.45 10.01
N TYR A 95 15.41 -9.17 8.91
CA TYR A 95 14.95 -10.18 7.95
C TYR A 95 15.28 -9.79 6.52
N SER A 96 15.69 -10.77 5.74
CA SER A 96 15.86 -10.69 4.31
C SER A 96 14.91 -11.68 3.64
N CYS A 97 14.15 -11.22 2.64
CA CYS A 97 13.16 -12.02 1.93
C CYS A 97 13.46 -12.02 0.45
N VAL A 98 13.52 -13.21 -0.15
CA VAL A 98 13.86 -13.43 -1.56
C VAL A 98 12.76 -14.24 -2.22
N ALA A 99 12.17 -13.68 -3.27
CA ALA A 99 11.19 -14.37 -4.10
C ALA A 99 11.86 -14.94 -5.36
N LEU A 100 11.56 -16.18 -5.67
CA LEU A 100 12.15 -16.92 -6.79
C LEU A 100 11.19 -17.01 -7.98
N GLU A 101 11.73 -17.31 -9.14
CA GLU A 101 10.96 -17.40 -10.39
C GLU A 101 9.96 -18.56 -10.41
N ASP A 102 10.24 -19.62 -9.68
CA ASP A 102 9.37 -20.78 -9.55
C ASP A 102 8.13 -20.54 -8.67
N GLY A 103 7.99 -19.33 -8.09
CA GLY A 103 6.92 -18.96 -7.18
C GLY A 103 7.24 -19.30 -5.72
N SER A 104 8.46 -19.69 -5.41
CA SER A 104 8.89 -19.92 -4.05
C SER A 104 9.45 -18.68 -3.37
N LEU A 105 9.43 -18.67 -2.04
CA LEU A 105 9.92 -17.59 -1.19
C LEU A 105 10.86 -18.16 -0.13
N GLN A 106 11.97 -17.47 0.10
CA GLN A 106 12.91 -17.78 1.18
C GLN A 106 13.05 -16.57 2.10
N ILE A 107 13.14 -16.85 3.41
CA ILE A 107 13.26 -15.84 4.46
C ILE A 107 14.50 -16.16 5.30
N TYR A 108 15.36 -15.15 5.44
CA TYR A 108 16.61 -15.23 6.19
C TYR A 108 16.57 -14.30 7.40
N THR A 109 17.23 -14.71 8.46
CA THR A 109 17.55 -13.84 9.60
C THR A 109 18.72 -12.92 9.23
N GLU A 110 19.03 -11.96 10.10
CA GLU A 110 20.17 -11.05 9.95
C GLU A 110 21.50 -11.78 9.71
N THR A 111 21.68 -12.97 10.33
CA THR A 111 22.88 -13.79 10.23
C THR A 111 22.92 -14.71 9.02
N GLY A 112 21.97 -14.64 8.12
CA GLY A 112 21.89 -15.49 6.92
C GLY A 112 21.30 -16.88 7.16
N ARG A 113 20.81 -17.18 8.37
CA ARG A 113 20.13 -18.44 8.65
C ARG A 113 18.72 -18.41 8.04
N ARG A 114 18.33 -19.45 7.33
CA ARG A 114 16.95 -19.63 6.85
C ARG A 114 16.01 -19.75 8.05
N GLN A 115 15.07 -18.81 8.18
CA GLN A 115 14.11 -18.80 9.28
C GLN A 115 13.04 -19.87 9.13
N LEU A 116 12.66 -20.17 7.88
CA LEU A 116 11.66 -21.15 7.50
C LEU A 116 12.19 -22.02 6.35
N PRO A 117 11.66 -23.23 6.16
CA PRO A 117 11.83 -23.94 4.91
C PRO A 117 11.34 -23.09 3.73
N THR A 118 11.79 -23.41 2.53
CA THR A 118 11.30 -22.75 1.31
C THR A 118 9.78 -22.82 1.24
N ILE A 119 9.14 -21.65 1.12
CA ILE A 119 7.68 -21.52 1.07
C ILE A 119 7.26 -21.57 -0.40
N ALA A 120 6.43 -22.54 -0.78
CA ALA A 120 5.76 -22.57 -2.07
C ALA A 120 4.47 -21.77 -1.99
N LEU A 121 4.32 -20.77 -2.86
CA LEU A 121 3.14 -19.91 -2.88
C LEU A 121 2.08 -20.47 -3.82
N GLU A 122 0.85 -20.51 -3.37
CA GLU A 122 -0.29 -20.67 -4.27
C GLU A 122 -0.48 -19.38 -5.08
N GLY A 123 -0.87 -19.51 -6.35
CA GLY A 123 -1.14 -18.33 -7.19
C GLY A 123 -0.01 -17.90 -8.12
N GLY A 124 1.07 -18.66 -8.21
CA GLY A 124 2.14 -18.48 -9.18
C GLY A 124 3.25 -17.58 -8.69
N LYS A 125 3.90 -16.85 -9.62
CA LYS A 125 5.09 -16.05 -9.32
C LYS A 125 4.76 -14.82 -8.47
N VAL A 126 5.70 -14.40 -7.66
CA VAL A 126 5.60 -13.12 -6.92
C VAL A 126 5.73 -11.96 -7.90
N CYS A 127 4.82 -11.00 -7.83
CA CYS A 127 4.87 -9.77 -8.63
C CYS A 127 5.10 -8.51 -7.79
N PHE A 128 4.77 -8.54 -6.49
CA PHE A 128 5.11 -7.48 -5.54
C PHE A 128 5.49 -8.11 -4.20
N ILE A 129 6.52 -7.56 -3.58
CA ILE A 129 6.96 -7.93 -2.24
C ILE A 129 7.39 -6.67 -1.48
N ALA A 130 7.02 -6.55 -0.21
CA ALA A 130 7.44 -5.45 0.66
C ALA A 130 7.59 -5.93 2.11
N CYS A 131 8.67 -5.55 2.75
CA CYS A 131 8.92 -5.77 4.16
C CYS A 131 8.85 -4.42 4.90
N VAL A 132 8.06 -4.33 5.95
CA VAL A 132 7.80 -3.09 6.69
C VAL A 132 7.79 -3.35 8.18
N ASN A 133 8.47 -2.50 8.93
CA ASN A 133 8.36 -2.45 10.39
C ASN A 133 7.08 -1.69 10.75
N SER A 134 6.22 -2.29 11.54
CA SER A 134 4.99 -1.70 12.04
C SER A 134 5.13 -1.42 13.53
N SER A 135 5.01 -0.17 13.94
CA SER A 135 4.96 0.19 15.34
C SER A 135 3.59 -0.14 15.95
N LYS A 136 3.55 -0.89 17.04
CA LYS A 136 2.35 -1.01 17.87
C LYS A 136 2.30 0.15 18.86
N THR A 137 1.34 1.05 18.69
CA THR A 137 0.88 1.87 19.80
C THR A 137 -0.02 1.01 20.68
N LYS A 138 0.47 0.50 21.78
CA LYS A 138 -0.39 -0.05 22.84
C LYS A 138 -1.01 1.14 23.56
N GLU A 139 -2.27 1.41 23.28
CA GLU A 139 -3.14 2.20 24.15
C GLU A 139 -3.70 1.26 25.23
N GLU A 140 -2.88 0.83 26.17
CA GLU A 140 -3.35 0.32 27.49
C GLU A 140 -2.12 -0.06 28.32
N GLU A 141 -1.95 0.69 29.45
CA GLU A 141 -1.17 0.41 30.64
C GLU A 141 0.38 0.32 30.59
N GLU A 142 0.99 1.43 31.02
CA GLU A 142 2.17 1.57 31.91
C GLU A 142 3.48 0.80 31.65
N VAL A 143 3.78 0.29 30.47
CA VAL A 143 5.21 0.06 30.08
C VAL A 143 5.33 0.26 28.58
N GLN A 144 6.01 1.33 28.16
CA GLN A 144 6.39 1.58 26.75
C GLN A 144 7.47 0.59 26.34
N ILE A 145 7.11 -0.64 26.03
CA ILE A 145 7.95 -1.53 25.23
C ILE A 145 7.46 -1.37 23.79
N GLU A 146 8.15 -0.56 22.99
CA GLU A 146 7.96 -0.47 21.56
C GLU A 146 8.36 -1.80 20.94
N SER A 147 7.42 -2.74 20.81
CA SER A 147 7.66 -3.94 20.05
C SER A 147 7.38 -3.63 18.58
N SER A 148 8.42 -3.41 17.80
CA SER A 148 8.29 -3.29 16.34
C SER A 148 7.96 -4.67 15.75
N GLU A 149 6.83 -4.78 15.05
CA GLU A 149 6.45 -5.99 14.32
C GLU A 149 6.95 -5.89 12.88
N THR A 150 7.70 -6.88 12.42
CA THR A 150 8.10 -6.97 11.02
C THR A 150 7.03 -7.69 10.22
N LYS A 151 6.41 -6.99 9.26
CA LYS A 151 5.40 -7.55 8.37
C LYS A 151 5.93 -7.69 6.95
N LEU A 152 5.70 -8.86 6.37
CA LEU A 152 5.99 -9.16 4.99
C LEU A 152 4.68 -9.20 4.18
N LEU A 153 4.59 -8.36 3.15
CA LEU A 153 3.50 -8.38 2.19
C LEU A 153 4.00 -9.01 0.89
N VAL A 154 3.22 -9.94 0.35
CA VAL A 154 3.49 -10.62 -0.92
C VAL A 154 2.25 -10.60 -1.80
N VAL A 155 2.41 -10.34 -3.09
CA VAL A 155 1.35 -10.47 -4.09
C VAL A 155 1.83 -11.36 -5.22
N THR A 156 1.00 -12.31 -5.61
CA THR A 156 1.27 -13.26 -6.69
C THR A 156 0.60 -12.87 -8.01
N THR A 157 1.00 -13.49 -9.08
CA THR A 157 0.51 -13.17 -10.43
C THR A 157 -0.98 -13.42 -10.65
N ASP A 158 -1.61 -14.31 -9.89
CA ASP A 158 -3.06 -14.53 -9.91
C ASP A 158 -3.84 -13.52 -9.04
N ALA A 159 -3.14 -12.51 -8.51
CA ALA A 159 -3.67 -11.49 -7.62
C ALA A 159 -3.99 -11.94 -6.19
N SER A 160 -3.42 -13.05 -5.72
CA SER A 160 -3.47 -13.42 -4.30
C SER A 160 -2.52 -12.53 -3.50
N LEU A 161 -2.97 -12.06 -2.35
CA LEU A 161 -2.22 -11.19 -1.45
C LEU A 161 -2.10 -11.83 -0.08
N TYR A 162 -0.88 -11.91 0.42
CA TYR A 162 -0.54 -12.42 1.73
C TYR A 162 0.15 -11.35 2.56
N VAL A 163 -0.19 -11.28 3.85
CA VAL A 163 0.56 -10.50 4.84
C VAL A 163 0.92 -11.41 5.99
N TRP A 164 2.21 -11.54 6.25
CA TRP A 164 2.75 -12.33 7.35
C TRP A 164 3.44 -11.44 8.37
N ASP A 165 3.35 -11.87 9.62
CA ASP A 165 4.14 -11.34 10.74
C ASP A 165 5.34 -12.27 10.92
N LEU A 166 6.54 -11.77 10.70
CA LEU A 166 7.75 -12.58 10.71
C LEU A 166 8.26 -12.87 12.14
N GLU A 167 7.80 -12.13 13.12
CA GLU A 167 8.23 -12.28 14.51
C GLU A 167 7.38 -13.27 15.30
N LYS A 168 6.16 -13.58 14.82
CA LYS A 168 5.29 -14.55 15.44
C LYS A 168 5.69 -15.98 15.07
N ASP A 169 5.81 -16.86 16.06
CA ASP A 169 6.05 -18.28 15.82
C ASP A 169 4.77 -19.01 15.40
N ASN A 170 3.63 -18.63 15.98
CA ASN A 170 2.30 -19.17 15.68
C ASN A 170 1.46 -18.12 14.94
N GLU A 171 0.58 -18.58 14.05
CA GLU A 171 -0.33 -17.69 13.29
C GLU A 171 0.38 -16.55 12.54
N ARG A 172 1.41 -16.87 11.81
CA ARG A 172 2.18 -15.90 11.01
C ARG A 172 1.34 -15.22 9.94
N CYS A 173 0.34 -15.91 9.40
CA CYS A 173 -0.56 -15.33 8.40
C CYS A 173 -1.53 -14.36 9.06
N VAL A 174 -1.28 -13.06 8.89
CA VAL A 174 -2.13 -11.98 9.41
C VAL A 174 -3.30 -11.70 8.48
N LEU A 175 -3.08 -11.87 7.17
CA LEU A 175 -4.09 -11.64 6.15
C LEU A 175 -3.80 -12.47 4.90
N GLU A 176 -4.84 -13.11 4.41
CA GLU A 176 -4.94 -13.67 3.07
C GLU A 176 -6.14 -13.04 2.37
N SER A 177 -5.95 -12.55 1.15
CA SER A 177 -6.99 -11.85 0.38
C SER A 177 -6.65 -11.88 -1.10
N SER A 178 -7.57 -11.37 -1.94
CA SER A 178 -7.34 -11.19 -3.36
C SER A 178 -7.51 -9.73 -3.78
N ILE A 179 -6.64 -9.28 -4.67
CA ILE A 179 -6.73 -7.97 -5.33
C ILE A 179 -7.29 -8.06 -6.75
N ALA A 180 -7.81 -9.23 -7.14
CA ALA A 180 -8.33 -9.48 -8.48
C ALA A 180 -9.43 -8.49 -8.90
N SER A 181 -10.33 -8.11 -7.97
CA SER A 181 -11.37 -7.11 -8.21
C SER A 181 -10.84 -5.72 -8.54
N ILE A 182 -9.65 -5.38 -8.02
CA ILE A 182 -8.97 -4.11 -8.28
C ILE A 182 -8.23 -4.18 -9.62
N CYS A 183 -7.63 -5.34 -9.95
CA CYS A 183 -6.74 -5.50 -11.11
C CYS A 183 -7.48 -5.79 -12.41
N PHE A 184 -8.44 -6.74 -12.36
CA PHE A 184 -8.94 -7.37 -13.58
C PHE A 184 -10.27 -6.80 -14.07
N ASN A 185 -11.09 -6.21 -13.20
CA ASN A 185 -12.41 -5.71 -13.55
C ASN A 185 -12.42 -4.23 -14.00
N ARG A 186 -11.30 -3.70 -14.47
CA ARG A 186 -11.20 -2.29 -14.81
C ARG A 186 -11.31 -2.03 -16.29
N ARG A 187 -12.18 -1.06 -16.65
CA ARG A 187 -12.36 -0.58 -18.03
C ARG A 187 -11.38 0.53 -18.42
N ASP A 188 -10.74 1.16 -17.42
CA ASP A 188 -9.84 2.31 -17.62
C ASP A 188 -8.39 1.92 -17.96
N GLY A 189 -8.07 0.62 -18.00
CA GLY A 189 -6.74 0.11 -18.32
C GLY A 189 -5.67 0.45 -17.27
N ALA A 190 -6.06 1.00 -16.10
CA ALA A 190 -5.13 1.31 -15.05
C ALA A 190 -4.49 0.03 -14.49
N ARG A 191 -3.15 0.07 -14.32
CA ARG A 191 -2.34 -1.03 -13.80
C ARG A 191 -1.95 -0.76 -12.35
N ILE A 192 -1.58 -1.80 -11.60
CA ILE A 192 -0.97 -1.62 -10.29
C ILE A 192 0.36 -0.89 -10.46
N SER A 193 0.50 0.23 -9.76
CA SER A 193 1.72 1.01 -9.69
C SER A 193 2.54 0.63 -8.46
N ARG A 194 1.87 0.41 -7.33
CA ARG A 194 2.52 0.10 -6.05
C ARG A 194 1.60 -0.73 -5.16
N VAL A 195 2.19 -1.67 -4.44
CA VAL A 195 1.57 -2.35 -3.29
C VAL A 195 2.46 -2.11 -2.08
N SER A 196 1.88 -1.75 -0.96
CA SER A 196 2.61 -1.45 0.28
C SER A 196 1.75 -1.72 1.50
N LEU A 197 2.37 -1.67 2.68
CA LEU A 197 1.67 -1.62 3.95
C LEU A 197 1.67 -0.18 4.48
N SER A 198 0.60 0.21 5.16
CA SER A 198 0.55 1.43 5.95
C SER A 198 1.41 1.30 7.22
N GLU A 199 1.66 2.41 7.90
CA GLU A 199 2.35 2.42 9.21
C GLU A 199 1.67 1.49 10.24
N LYS A 200 0.34 1.32 10.15
CA LYS A 200 -0.44 0.37 10.98
C LYS A 200 -0.59 -1.03 10.36
N GLY A 201 0.15 -1.34 9.32
CA GLY A 201 0.15 -2.65 8.65
C GLY A 201 -1.14 -2.94 7.87
N VAL A 202 -1.84 -1.91 7.38
CA VAL A 202 -2.98 -2.06 6.47
C VAL A 202 -2.48 -2.16 5.04
N PRO A 203 -2.84 -3.20 4.26
CA PRO A 203 -2.46 -3.30 2.86
C PRO A 203 -3.03 -2.18 2.00
N LEU A 204 -2.20 -1.61 1.15
CA LEU A 204 -2.50 -0.53 0.22
C LEU A 204 -2.14 -0.94 -1.20
N VAL A 205 -3.05 -0.70 -2.13
CA VAL A 205 -2.84 -0.88 -3.58
C VAL A 205 -3.06 0.46 -4.28
N THR A 206 -2.03 0.98 -4.91
CA THR A 206 -2.09 2.21 -5.71
C THR A 206 -2.00 1.89 -7.19
N LEU A 207 -2.86 2.50 -7.99
CA LEU A 207 -2.91 2.31 -9.42
C LEU A 207 -2.18 3.43 -10.17
N SER A 208 -1.85 3.17 -11.44
CA SER A 208 -1.13 4.10 -12.32
C SER A 208 -1.88 5.40 -12.59
N ASN A 209 -3.20 5.42 -12.43
CA ASN A 209 -4.04 6.62 -12.51
C ASN A 209 -4.18 7.38 -11.18
N GLY A 210 -3.50 6.96 -10.11
CA GLY A 210 -3.51 7.59 -8.79
C GLY A 210 -4.64 7.16 -7.87
N VAL A 211 -5.55 6.31 -8.32
CA VAL A 211 -6.56 5.72 -7.43
C VAL A 211 -5.89 4.76 -6.46
N ALA A 212 -6.21 4.84 -5.18
CA ALA A 212 -5.67 3.96 -4.16
C ALA A 212 -6.78 3.25 -3.37
N TYR A 213 -6.48 2.01 -3.01
CA TYR A 213 -7.36 1.14 -2.22
C TYR A 213 -6.63 0.68 -0.96
N ALA A 214 -7.35 0.61 0.15
CA ALA A 214 -6.89 0.03 1.41
C ALA A 214 -7.78 -1.15 1.79
N PHE A 215 -7.20 -2.17 2.42
CA PHE A 215 -7.98 -3.31 2.89
C PHE A 215 -8.70 -2.98 4.20
N HIS A 216 -10.03 -3.00 4.17
CA HIS A 216 -10.85 -2.76 5.35
C HIS A 216 -11.06 -4.06 6.13
N LYS A 217 -10.33 -4.24 7.24
CA LYS A 217 -10.28 -5.51 8.01
C LYS A 217 -11.67 -5.99 8.47
N LYS A 218 -12.54 -5.10 8.98
CA LYS A 218 -13.88 -5.48 9.47
C LYS A 218 -14.82 -5.91 8.35
N LEU A 219 -14.73 -5.27 7.17
CA LEU A 219 -15.57 -5.61 6.00
C LEU A 219 -14.95 -6.72 5.14
N LYS A 220 -13.69 -7.10 5.38
CA LYS A 220 -12.91 -8.02 4.54
C LYS A 220 -12.99 -7.65 3.05
N ALA A 221 -12.91 -6.36 2.76
CA ALA A 221 -13.08 -5.79 1.41
C ALA A 221 -12.12 -4.63 1.16
N TRP A 222 -11.89 -4.32 -0.11
CA TRP A 222 -11.07 -3.20 -0.53
C TRP A 222 -11.88 -1.91 -0.59
N ALA A 223 -11.52 -0.94 0.21
CA ALA A 223 -12.10 0.40 0.23
C ALA A 223 -11.26 1.37 -0.58
N LYS A 224 -11.88 2.20 -1.41
CA LYS A 224 -11.19 3.24 -2.16
C LYS A 224 -10.85 4.40 -1.23
N VAL A 225 -9.56 4.66 -1.00
CA VAL A 225 -9.05 5.68 -0.07
C VAL A 225 -8.52 6.93 -0.76
N ALA A 226 -8.22 6.87 -2.07
CA ALA A 226 -7.91 8.05 -2.87
C ALA A 226 -8.55 7.90 -4.26
N ASP A 227 -9.08 9.01 -4.79
CA ASP A 227 -9.78 9.04 -6.07
C ASP A 227 -9.41 10.31 -6.84
N THR A 228 -9.35 10.19 -8.16
CA THR A 228 -9.07 11.29 -9.08
C THR A 228 -10.33 12.00 -9.58
N SER A 229 -11.52 11.60 -9.12
CA SER A 229 -12.79 12.15 -9.59
C SER A 229 -13.18 13.51 -8.99
N PHE A 230 -12.54 13.94 -7.88
CA PHE A 230 -12.88 15.18 -7.16
C PHE A 230 -12.19 16.44 -7.70
N GLN A 231 -12.06 16.56 -9.01
CA GLN A 231 -11.27 17.64 -9.64
C GLN A 231 -11.80 19.05 -9.41
N LYS A 232 -13.11 19.20 -9.17
CA LYS A 232 -13.76 20.50 -8.88
C LYS A 232 -13.72 20.87 -7.39
N SER A 233 -13.26 19.95 -6.53
CA SER A 233 -13.11 20.21 -5.10
C SER A 233 -11.99 21.23 -4.86
N GLU A 234 -12.25 22.23 -4.02
CA GLU A 234 -11.23 23.20 -3.59
C GLU A 234 -10.05 22.52 -2.86
N TYR A 235 -10.35 21.44 -2.12
CA TYR A 235 -9.34 20.70 -1.39
C TYR A 235 -8.45 19.86 -2.31
N PHE A 236 -8.97 19.41 -3.44
CA PHE A 236 -8.19 18.73 -4.46
C PHE A 236 -7.11 19.64 -5.05
N SER A 237 -7.45 20.89 -5.36
CA SER A 237 -6.50 21.88 -5.83
C SER A 237 -5.44 22.21 -4.79
N ARG A 238 -5.83 22.36 -3.51
CA ARG A 238 -4.90 22.61 -2.39
C ARG A 238 -3.92 21.46 -2.19
N LEU A 239 -4.37 20.21 -2.26
CA LEU A 239 -3.52 19.03 -2.19
C LEU A 239 -2.53 18.97 -3.35
N ARG A 240 -2.94 19.38 -4.54
CA ARG A 240 -2.11 19.40 -5.74
C ARG A 240 -0.92 20.35 -5.62
N PHE A 241 -1.16 21.56 -5.11
CA PHE A 241 -0.15 22.63 -5.00
C PHE A 241 0.51 22.69 -3.62
N GLY A 242 0.06 21.86 -2.68
CA GLY A 242 0.63 21.80 -1.35
C GLY A 242 2.09 21.36 -1.34
N SER A 243 2.85 21.88 -0.38
CA SER A 243 4.25 21.51 -0.16
C SER A 243 4.42 20.01 0.07
N THR A 244 5.51 19.44 -0.45
CA THR A 244 5.86 18.03 -0.34
C THR A 244 6.84 17.78 0.80
N ASP A 245 6.96 18.70 1.74
CA ASP A 245 7.90 18.67 2.85
C ASP A 245 7.78 17.47 3.82
N GLY A 246 7.10 16.41 3.42
CA GLY A 246 7.08 15.15 4.15
C GLY A 246 6.28 15.16 5.46
N SER A 247 5.82 16.34 5.91
CA SER A 247 5.11 16.52 7.19
C SER A 247 3.66 16.05 7.19
N GLY A 248 3.14 15.59 6.04
CA GLY A 248 1.77 15.09 5.91
C GLY A 248 1.69 13.59 6.18
N GLY A 249 0.66 13.17 6.90
CA GLY A 249 0.37 11.76 7.12
C GLY A 249 0.08 10.97 5.83
N GLU A 250 -0.21 9.70 5.99
CA GLU A 250 -0.31 8.74 4.90
C GLU A 250 -1.49 9.02 3.96
N VAL A 251 -2.66 9.38 4.52
CA VAL A 251 -3.85 9.73 3.72
C VAL A 251 -3.57 10.94 2.85
N ARG A 252 -2.92 11.98 3.40
CA ARG A 252 -2.54 13.17 2.64
C ARG A 252 -1.58 12.85 1.50
N LYS A 253 -0.60 11.95 1.72
CA LYS A 253 0.33 11.49 0.68
C LYS A 253 -0.41 10.80 -0.47
N LEU A 254 -1.37 9.90 -0.17
CA LEU A 254 -2.20 9.22 -1.17
C LEU A 254 -3.07 10.20 -1.95
N GLN A 255 -3.76 11.11 -1.28
CA GLN A 255 -4.61 12.12 -1.90
C GLN A 255 -3.79 13.10 -2.78
N THR A 256 -2.61 13.50 -2.32
CA THR A 256 -1.69 14.35 -3.10
C THR A 256 -1.20 13.65 -4.35
N SER A 257 -0.86 12.36 -4.25
CA SER A 257 -0.47 11.54 -5.40
C SER A 257 -1.60 11.45 -6.43
N ALA A 258 -2.83 11.16 -5.98
CA ALA A 258 -4.02 11.12 -6.83
C ALA A 258 -4.25 12.48 -7.52
N ALA A 259 -4.17 13.58 -6.77
CA ALA A 259 -4.38 14.92 -7.31
C ALA A 259 -3.34 15.30 -8.37
N ARG A 260 -2.08 14.89 -8.21
CA ARG A 260 -1.00 15.15 -9.18
C ARG A 260 -1.16 14.34 -10.46
N LEU A 261 -1.51 13.06 -10.35
CA LEU A 261 -1.67 12.16 -11.51
C LEU A 261 -2.92 12.49 -12.33
N ALA A 262 -3.97 13.04 -11.72
CA ALA A 262 -5.18 13.48 -12.42
C ALA A 262 -4.93 14.53 -13.50
N ILE A 263 -3.84 15.28 -13.40
CA ILE A 263 -3.48 16.33 -14.38
C ILE A 263 -3.11 15.76 -15.74
N GLY A 264 -2.32 14.68 -15.77
CA GLY A 264 -1.93 14.02 -17.01
C GLY A 264 -3.13 13.50 -17.80
N ALA A 265 -4.21 13.11 -17.11
CA ALA A 265 -5.45 12.69 -17.73
C ALA A 265 -6.29 13.85 -18.28
N MET A 266 -6.23 15.06 -17.66
CA MET A 266 -6.96 16.24 -18.09
C MET A 266 -6.50 16.79 -19.44
N ALA A 267 -5.20 16.76 -19.71
CA ALA A 267 -4.65 17.26 -20.98
C ALA A 267 -5.21 16.49 -22.20
N ASN A 268 -5.63 15.24 -21.98
CA ASN A 268 -6.17 14.36 -23.02
C ASN A 268 -7.71 14.32 -23.06
N SER A 269 -8.42 14.88 -22.09
CA SER A 269 -9.89 14.80 -21.96
C SER A 269 -10.53 16.18 -21.83
N MET A 270 -10.36 17.04 -22.82
CA MET A 270 -11.16 18.28 -22.91
C MET A 270 -12.62 18.04 -23.32
N ARG A 271 -13.08 16.78 -23.36
CA ARG A 271 -14.45 16.42 -23.79
C ARG A 271 -15.20 15.74 -22.66
N SER A 272 -16.05 16.48 -22.03
CA SER A 272 -17.16 16.05 -21.17
C SER A 272 -17.18 16.66 -19.78
N PHE A 273 -17.43 17.95 -19.69
CA PHE A 273 -17.80 18.60 -18.43
C PHE A 273 -19.31 18.89 -18.43
N SER A 274 -20.11 17.85 -18.28
CA SER A 274 -21.51 17.99 -17.90
C SER A 274 -21.78 17.25 -16.58
N SER A 275 -21.20 17.76 -15.50
CA SER A 275 -21.58 17.34 -14.17
C SER A 275 -22.41 18.48 -13.54
N PHE A 276 -23.66 18.21 -13.23
CA PHE A 276 -24.59 19.10 -12.54
C PHE A 276 -24.22 19.36 -11.06
N GLN A 277 -23.07 18.91 -10.61
CA GLN A 277 -22.64 19.13 -9.23
C GLN A 277 -21.93 20.45 -9.08
N THR A 278 -22.34 21.23 -8.09
CA THR A 278 -21.65 22.46 -7.72
C THR A 278 -20.29 22.12 -7.09
N PRO A 279 -19.24 22.97 -7.26
CA PRO A 279 -17.92 22.75 -6.66
C PRO A 279 -17.98 22.56 -5.13
N LYS A 280 -18.86 23.26 -4.43
CA LYS A 280 -19.05 23.12 -2.98
C LYS A 280 -19.49 21.73 -2.59
N ARG A 281 -20.52 21.16 -3.26
CA ARG A 281 -21.00 19.81 -2.96
C ARG A 281 -19.96 18.74 -3.26
N GLU A 282 -19.13 18.92 -4.28
CA GLU A 282 -18.01 18.02 -4.58
C GLU A 282 -16.92 18.14 -3.50
N SER A 283 -16.67 19.33 -2.96
CA SER A 283 -15.75 19.55 -1.86
C SER A 283 -16.19 18.85 -0.58
N GLY A 284 -17.47 18.91 -0.22
CA GLY A 284 -18.02 18.17 0.92
C GLY A 284 -17.81 16.66 0.79
N ARG A 285 -18.21 16.06 -0.33
CA ARG A 285 -18.01 14.63 -0.59
C ARG A 285 -16.54 14.20 -0.59
N HIS A 286 -15.66 15.07 -1.08
CA HIS A 286 -14.22 14.81 -1.04
C HIS A 286 -13.70 14.75 0.39
N LEU A 287 -14.12 15.69 1.25
CA LEU A 287 -13.76 15.70 2.67
C LEU A 287 -14.30 14.48 3.41
N GLU A 288 -15.55 14.07 3.13
CA GLU A 288 -16.12 12.82 3.67
C GLU A 288 -15.26 11.60 3.29
N GLN A 289 -14.86 11.49 2.01
CA GLN A 289 -13.98 10.40 1.59
C GLN A 289 -12.65 10.43 2.33
N ILE A 290 -12.03 11.60 2.50
CA ILE A 290 -10.77 11.74 3.23
C ILE A 290 -10.94 11.27 4.69
N LEU A 291 -12.02 11.69 5.36
CA LEU A 291 -12.31 11.27 6.75
C LEU A 291 -12.47 9.76 6.86
N GLN A 292 -13.26 9.14 5.97
CA GLN A 292 -13.41 7.69 5.95
C GLN A 292 -12.09 6.97 5.65
N SER A 293 -11.26 7.55 4.78
CA SER A 293 -9.91 7.02 4.50
C SER A 293 -9.02 7.05 5.74
N CYS A 294 -9.09 8.13 6.53
CA CYS A 294 -8.37 8.20 7.81
C CYS A 294 -8.82 7.10 8.79
N LYS A 295 -10.13 6.82 8.87
CA LYS A 295 -10.66 5.73 9.71
C LYS A 295 -10.17 4.36 9.24
N VAL A 296 -10.16 4.09 7.93
CA VAL A 296 -9.69 2.82 7.35
C VAL A 296 -8.21 2.58 7.63
N LEU A 297 -7.38 3.63 7.50
CA LEU A 297 -5.94 3.58 7.74
C LEU A 297 -5.58 3.72 9.23
N GLY A 298 -6.53 4.07 10.09
CA GLY A 298 -6.32 4.30 11.51
C GLY A 298 -5.45 5.54 11.81
N SER A 299 -5.46 6.54 10.92
CA SER A 299 -4.67 7.77 11.08
C SER A 299 -5.43 8.83 11.89
N GLU A 300 -5.38 8.73 13.23
CA GLU A 300 -6.15 9.62 14.12
C GLU A 300 -5.73 11.08 14.05
N LYS A 301 -4.42 11.35 13.92
CA LYS A 301 -3.90 12.72 13.80
C LYS A 301 -4.46 13.40 12.56
N GLU A 302 -4.44 12.70 11.41
CA GLU A 302 -5.01 13.21 10.16
C GLU A 302 -6.52 13.32 10.25
N PHE A 303 -7.20 12.33 10.85
CA PHE A 303 -8.65 12.37 11.07
C PHE A 303 -9.07 13.64 11.81
N LYS A 304 -8.44 13.96 12.95
CA LYS A 304 -8.73 15.18 13.74
C LYS A 304 -8.50 16.45 12.93
N ALA A 305 -7.44 16.51 12.12
CA ALA A 305 -7.13 17.68 11.28
C ALA A 305 -8.18 17.86 10.17
N TRP A 306 -8.52 16.79 9.44
CA TRP A 306 -9.50 16.83 8.36
C TRP A 306 -10.92 17.05 8.87
N LEU A 307 -11.24 16.55 10.07
CA LEU A 307 -12.52 16.77 10.73
C LEU A 307 -12.76 18.27 10.99
N ARG A 308 -11.75 18.99 11.50
CA ARG A 308 -11.83 20.43 11.67
C ARG A 308 -12.09 21.14 10.33
N THR A 309 -11.40 20.72 9.28
CA THR A 309 -11.57 21.26 7.92
C THR A 309 -12.99 20.99 7.42
N TYR A 310 -13.56 19.81 7.64
CA TYR A 310 -14.90 19.44 7.23
C TYR A 310 -15.96 20.23 8.02
N ALA A 311 -15.82 20.37 9.32
CA ALA A 311 -16.71 21.18 10.15
C ALA A 311 -16.72 22.66 9.69
N THR A 312 -15.55 23.24 9.39
CA THR A 312 -15.43 24.59 8.84
C THR A 312 -16.11 24.72 7.48
N HIS A 313 -15.99 23.69 6.61
CA HIS A 313 -16.65 23.66 5.32
C HIS A 313 -18.17 23.66 5.46
N LEU A 314 -18.73 22.78 6.31
CA LEU A 314 -20.17 22.72 6.59
C LEU A 314 -20.70 24.05 7.20
N ALA A 315 -19.95 24.64 8.13
CA ALA A 315 -20.30 25.94 8.69
C ALA A 315 -20.33 27.05 7.63
N SER A 316 -19.38 27.06 6.68
CA SER A 316 -19.36 28.03 5.58
C SER A 316 -20.51 27.84 4.58
N GLU A 317 -20.96 26.61 4.37
CA GLU A 317 -22.14 26.30 3.55
C GLU A 317 -23.43 26.78 4.23
N SER A 318 -23.50 26.70 5.58
CA SER A 318 -24.65 27.13 6.34
C SER A 318 -24.86 28.66 6.30
N ILE A 319 -23.79 29.44 6.24
CA ILE A 319 -23.84 30.92 6.25
C ILE A 319 -24.10 31.51 4.86
N GLY A 320 -23.76 30.78 3.78
CA GLY A 320 -23.76 31.33 2.40
C GLY A 320 -25.01 31.14 1.56
N ASN A 321 -26.08 30.54 2.03
CA ASN A 321 -27.25 30.21 1.23
C ASN A 321 -28.57 30.71 1.84
N ASP A 322 -29.21 31.69 1.20
CA ASP A 322 -30.56 32.18 1.51
C ASP A 322 -31.70 31.16 1.28
N GLN A 323 -31.40 29.92 0.91
CA GLN A 323 -32.40 28.87 0.65
C GLN A 323 -32.49 27.90 1.83
N ARG A 324 -33.52 28.04 2.63
CA ARG A 324 -33.86 27.26 3.85
C ARG A 324 -33.74 25.73 3.76
N THR A 325 -33.79 25.14 2.58
CA THR A 325 -33.75 23.68 2.41
C THR A 325 -32.35 23.07 2.48
N HIS A 326 -31.29 23.81 2.13
CA HIS A 326 -29.91 23.32 2.24
C HIS A 326 -29.34 23.43 3.67
N PHE A 327 -29.87 24.34 4.46
CA PHE A 327 -29.46 24.60 5.84
C PHE A 327 -29.70 23.40 6.76
N ALA A 328 -30.87 22.74 6.64
CA ALA A 328 -31.23 21.59 7.46
C ALA A 328 -30.33 20.37 7.22
N GLY A 329 -29.77 20.22 6.02
CA GLY A 329 -28.87 19.12 5.66
C GLY A 329 -27.49 19.26 6.30
N ALA A 330 -26.86 20.44 6.23
CA ALA A 330 -25.54 20.69 6.79
C ALA A 330 -25.55 20.64 8.33
N GLU A 331 -26.59 21.17 8.95
CA GLU A 331 -26.79 21.11 10.40
C GLU A 331 -26.96 19.68 10.89
N LYS A 332 -27.75 18.86 10.17
CA LYS A 332 -27.93 17.46 10.48
C LYS A 332 -26.63 16.68 10.36
N GLN A 333 -25.85 16.90 9.32
CA GLN A 333 -24.52 16.28 9.14
C GLN A 333 -23.55 16.69 10.25
N LEU A 334 -23.57 17.93 10.70
CA LEU A 334 -22.76 18.37 11.86
C LEU A 334 -23.17 17.68 13.15
N ARG A 335 -24.47 17.50 13.40
CA ARG A 335 -24.96 16.76 14.58
C ARG A 335 -24.55 15.29 14.54
N GLU A 336 -24.75 14.60 13.41
CA GLU A 336 -24.32 13.21 13.20
C GLU A 336 -22.81 13.08 13.44
N LEU A 337 -22.02 14.06 12.97
CA LEU A 337 -20.58 14.08 13.17
C LEU A 337 -20.18 14.24 14.64
N CYS A 338 -20.92 15.09 15.40
CA CYS A 338 -20.70 15.26 16.83
C CYS A 338 -21.11 14.01 17.63
N GLU A 339 -22.18 13.32 17.23
CA GLU A 339 -22.61 12.06 17.83
C GLU A 339 -21.62 10.91 17.58
N GLU A 340 -20.94 10.88 16.43
CA GLU A 340 -19.87 9.93 16.16
C GLU A 340 -18.59 10.15 16.97
N LEU A 341 -18.42 11.34 17.57
CA LEU A 341 -17.22 11.73 18.32
C LEU A 341 -17.37 11.57 19.83
N LEU A 342 -18.59 11.40 20.34
CA LEU A 342 -18.91 11.14 21.74
C LEU A 342 -18.95 9.63 22.01
#